data_e44c976d90c6037371da7fc6dec7c620
#
_entry.id   e44c976d90c6037371da7fc6dec7c620
#
_cell.length_a   1.000
_cell.length_b   1.000
_cell.length_c   1.000
_cell.angle_alpha   90.00
_cell.angle_beta   90.00
_cell.angle_gamma   90.00
#
_symmetry.space_group_name_H-M   'P 1'
#
loop_
_entity.id
_entity.type
_entity.pdbx_description
1 polymer ?
#
loop_
_entity_poly.entity_id
_entity_poly.type
_entity_poly.pdbx_seq_one_letter_code
_entity_poly.pdbx_strand_id
1 'polypeptide(L)'
;MLLRHIVFAAFAGLAFAREEGRPCGLKIAPCPEDYYCRPDSPSCTDLDRCRGTCVRRNKYPSCGGKTVTPRPCAPGTHCIDDPREPGGCGLACDKPGICVPDKPVSCGGFAGFLCPAGLSCYDIPKDGCDPKKGGADCLGMCL
;
A
#
# COMPACT_ATOMS: atom_id res chain seq x y z
N MET A 1 -47.67 45.58 -1.23
CA MET A 1 -47.16 44.52 -0.33
C MET A 1 -46.52 43.44 -1.16
N LEU A 2 -45.17 43.47 -1.25
CA LEU A 2 -44.38 42.48 -2.03
C LEU A 2 -43.85 41.43 -1.04
N LEU A 3 -44.37 40.20 -1.18
CA LEU A 3 -43.94 39.06 -0.39
C LEU A 3 -42.64 38.53 -1.00
N ARG A 4 -41.51 38.73 -0.32
CA ARG A 4 -40.22 38.15 -0.68
C ARG A 4 -40.17 36.69 -0.21
N HIS A 5 -40.20 35.76 -1.17
CA HIS A 5 -39.92 34.36 -0.92
C HIS A 5 -38.45 34.16 -0.75
N ILE A 6 -38.00 33.85 0.48
CA ILE A 6 -36.64 33.44 0.77
C ILE A 6 -36.55 31.92 0.52
N VAL A 7 -35.88 31.54 -0.57
CA VAL A 7 -35.58 30.15 -0.87
C VAL A 7 -34.33 29.76 -0.05
N PHE A 8 -34.54 28.98 0.99
CA PHE A 8 -33.43 28.32 1.68
C PHE A 8 -32.93 27.15 0.84
N ALA A 9 -31.77 27.33 0.17
CA ALA A 9 -31.06 26.25 -0.44
C ALA A 9 -30.36 25.43 0.67
N ALA A 10 -30.90 24.27 0.99
CA ALA A 10 -30.26 23.31 1.87
C ALA A 10 -29.07 22.70 1.10
N PHE A 11 -27.87 23.13 1.43
CA PHE A 11 -26.65 22.42 1.03
C PHE A 11 -26.56 21.12 1.83
N ALA A 12 -26.97 20.02 1.21
CA ALA A 12 -26.66 18.69 1.69
C ALA A 12 -25.13 18.49 1.53
N GLY A 13 -24.37 18.75 2.60
CA GLY A 13 -22.97 18.41 2.66
C GLY A 13 -22.82 16.91 2.58
N LEU A 14 -22.31 16.40 1.45
CA LEU A 14 -21.83 15.03 1.33
C LEU A 14 -20.67 14.87 2.32
N ALA A 15 -20.93 14.27 3.47
CA ALA A 15 -19.92 13.80 4.38
C ALA A 15 -19.17 12.67 3.66
N PHE A 16 -18.04 12.98 3.05
CA PHE A 16 -17.08 11.95 2.61
C PHE A 16 -16.59 11.26 3.89
N ALA A 17 -17.10 10.06 4.14
CA ALA A 17 -16.58 9.21 5.19
C ALA A 17 -15.07 9.08 4.96
N ARG A 18 -14.27 9.50 5.94
CA ARG A 18 -12.82 9.30 5.92
C ARG A 18 -12.59 7.80 6.03
N GLU A 19 -12.26 7.17 4.90
CA GLU A 19 -11.91 5.76 4.82
C GLU A 19 -10.54 5.47 5.46
N GLU A 20 -9.71 6.48 5.59
CA GLU A 20 -8.43 6.41 6.28
C GLU A 20 -8.62 6.30 7.78
N GLY A 21 -7.93 5.34 8.41
CA GLY A 21 -8.09 5.05 9.83
C GLY A 21 -9.21 4.05 10.17
N ARG A 22 -9.94 3.55 9.19
CA ARG A 22 -10.94 2.50 9.39
C ARG A 22 -10.30 1.21 9.91
N PRO A 23 -10.88 0.56 10.94
CA PRO A 23 -10.36 -0.71 11.43
C PRO A 23 -10.50 -1.83 10.38
N CYS A 24 -9.51 -2.69 10.30
CA CYS A 24 -9.47 -3.86 9.44
C CYS A 24 -8.78 -5.04 10.15
N GLY A 25 -8.67 -6.18 9.50
CA GLY A 25 -8.19 -7.41 10.10
C GLY A 25 -9.27 -8.14 10.91
N LEU A 26 -8.92 -9.21 11.63
CA LEU A 26 -9.84 -10.04 12.41
C LEU A 26 -11.08 -10.48 11.61
N LYS A 27 -10.94 -10.73 10.29
CA LYS A 27 -12.04 -11.03 9.36
C LYS A 27 -13.12 -9.95 9.27
N ILE A 28 -12.81 -8.72 9.67
CA ILE A 28 -13.62 -7.54 9.40
C ILE A 28 -13.55 -7.25 7.89
N ALA A 29 -14.56 -6.56 7.37
CA ALA A 29 -14.63 -6.17 5.96
C ALA A 29 -13.31 -5.59 5.46
N PRO A 30 -12.87 -5.95 4.25
CA PRO A 30 -11.61 -5.47 3.68
C PRO A 30 -11.60 -3.95 3.57
N CYS A 31 -10.41 -3.39 3.48
CA CYS A 31 -10.26 -1.98 3.19
C CYS A 31 -10.82 -1.64 1.81
N PRO A 32 -11.34 -0.41 1.62
CA PRO A 32 -11.80 0.06 0.31
C PRO A 32 -10.68 0.02 -0.74
N GLU A 33 -11.07 0.13 -1.99
CA GLU A 33 -10.14 0.31 -3.10
C GLU A 33 -9.18 1.49 -2.81
N ASP A 34 -7.93 1.39 -3.22
CA ASP A 34 -6.84 2.33 -2.88
C ASP A 34 -6.33 2.30 -1.42
N TYR A 35 -6.86 1.42 -0.57
CA TYR A 35 -6.37 1.22 0.80
C TYR A 35 -5.89 -0.21 1.02
N TYR A 36 -5.02 -0.41 1.98
CA TYR A 36 -4.61 -1.73 2.46
C TYR A 36 -4.69 -1.78 3.98
N CYS A 37 -4.84 -2.98 4.50
CA CYS A 37 -4.87 -3.18 5.94
C CYS A 37 -3.44 -3.28 6.47
N ARG A 38 -3.02 -2.27 7.24
CA ARG A 38 -1.75 -2.28 7.94
C ARG A 38 -1.96 -2.83 9.34
N PRO A 39 -1.25 -3.89 9.75
CA PRO A 39 -1.33 -4.41 11.11
C PRO A 39 -0.96 -3.33 12.14
N ASP A 40 -1.68 -3.26 13.25
CA ASP A 40 -1.37 -2.35 14.35
C ASP A 40 -0.13 -2.83 15.15
N SER A 41 0.18 -4.13 15.07
CA SER A 41 1.37 -4.71 15.69
C SER A 41 2.35 -5.23 14.64
N PRO A 42 3.65 -4.87 14.73
CA PRO A 42 4.67 -5.38 13.82
C PRO A 42 4.89 -6.90 13.91
N SER A 43 4.48 -7.53 15.01
CA SER A 43 4.54 -8.98 15.18
C SER A 43 3.39 -9.72 14.51
N CYS A 44 2.43 -9.02 13.95
CA CYS A 44 1.29 -9.60 13.26
C CYS A 44 1.68 -10.08 11.87
N THR A 45 1.66 -11.38 11.66
CA THR A 45 1.93 -12.02 10.36
C THR A 45 0.65 -12.51 9.65
N ASP A 46 -0.48 -12.47 10.33
CA ASP A 46 -1.77 -12.96 9.83
C ASP A 46 -2.89 -11.99 10.21
N LEU A 47 -3.38 -11.25 9.24
CA LEU A 47 -4.44 -10.25 9.41
C LEU A 47 -5.79 -10.87 9.81
N ASP A 48 -6.00 -12.17 9.62
CA ASP A 48 -7.20 -12.85 10.10
C ASP A 48 -7.22 -12.96 11.63
N ARG A 49 -6.06 -12.85 12.26
CA ARG A 49 -5.86 -12.96 13.72
C ARG A 49 -5.49 -11.67 14.41
N CYS A 50 -5.17 -10.65 13.65
CA CYS A 50 -4.73 -9.37 14.20
C CYS A 50 -5.61 -8.22 13.73
N ARG A 51 -5.65 -7.19 14.57
CA ARG A 51 -6.26 -5.92 14.20
C ARG A 51 -5.29 -5.11 13.35
N GLY A 52 -5.84 -4.33 12.43
CA GLY A 52 -5.12 -3.38 11.61
C GLY A 52 -5.95 -2.15 11.31
N THR A 53 -5.34 -1.23 10.61
CA THR A 53 -5.92 0.05 10.21
C THR A 53 -5.79 0.22 8.71
N CYS A 54 -6.86 0.63 8.04
CA CYS A 54 -6.85 0.94 6.62
C CYS A 54 -6.01 2.19 6.36
N VAL A 55 -4.95 2.01 5.60
CA VAL A 55 -4.01 3.07 5.22
C VAL A 55 -4.04 3.22 3.72
N ARG A 56 -4.03 4.46 3.24
CA ARG A 56 -4.03 4.74 1.81
C ARG A 56 -2.77 4.18 1.16
N ARG A 57 -2.95 3.47 0.05
CA ARG A 57 -1.81 3.02 -0.75
C ARG A 57 -1.14 4.23 -1.39
N ASN A 58 0.17 4.33 -1.23
CA ASN A 58 0.94 5.24 -2.06
C ASN A 58 0.78 4.79 -3.52
N LYS A 59 0.36 5.69 -4.38
CA LYS A 59 0.09 5.37 -5.78
C LYS A 59 1.40 5.27 -6.55
N TYR A 60 1.90 4.05 -6.67
CA TYR A 60 2.94 3.73 -7.64
C TYR A 60 2.26 3.34 -8.95
N PRO A 61 2.75 3.81 -10.12
CA PRO A 61 2.20 3.39 -11.40
C PRO A 61 2.26 1.86 -11.52
N SER A 62 1.18 1.26 -12.01
CA SER A 62 1.12 -0.17 -12.27
C SER A 62 1.95 -0.53 -13.50
N CYS A 63 2.63 -1.67 -13.47
CA CYS A 63 3.46 -2.18 -14.56
C CYS A 63 3.31 -3.68 -14.74
N GLY A 64 3.70 -4.20 -15.90
CA GLY A 64 3.64 -5.63 -16.19
C GLY A 64 2.23 -6.20 -16.10
N GLY A 65 2.14 -7.49 -15.80
CA GLY A 65 0.89 -8.24 -15.77
C GLY A 65 0.37 -8.62 -17.16
N LYS A 66 -0.66 -9.47 -17.18
CA LYS A 66 -1.32 -9.89 -18.43
C LYS A 66 -2.32 -8.83 -18.87
N THR A 67 -1.83 -7.80 -19.53
CA THR A 67 -2.67 -6.75 -20.14
C THR A 67 -2.44 -6.71 -21.64
N VAL A 68 -3.46 -6.26 -22.38
CA VAL A 68 -3.37 -6.09 -23.84
C VAL A 68 -2.28 -5.08 -24.21
N THR A 69 -1.99 -4.15 -23.32
CA THR A 69 -0.94 -3.13 -23.47
C THR A 69 -0.13 -3.06 -22.17
N PRO A 70 0.99 -3.79 -22.05
CA PRO A 70 1.89 -3.66 -20.92
C PRO A 70 2.33 -2.20 -20.77
N ARG A 71 2.20 -1.64 -19.58
CA ARG A 71 2.68 -0.29 -19.30
C ARG A 71 4.13 -0.39 -18.81
N PRO A 72 5.11 0.12 -19.58
CA PRO A 72 6.48 0.21 -19.12
C PRO A 72 6.58 1.26 -18.02
N CYS A 73 7.55 1.07 -17.11
CA CYS A 73 7.89 2.09 -16.14
C CYS A 73 8.58 3.28 -16.80
N ALA A 74 8.42 4.45 -16.22
CA ALA A 74 9.13 5.65 -16.65
C ALA A 74 10.65 5.52 -16.44
N PRO A 75 11.49 6.26 -17.19
CA PRO A 75 12.93 6.28 -16.98
C PRO A 75 13.30 6.58 -15.53
N GLY A 76 14.28 5.85 -14.97
CA GLY A 76 14.69 5.95 -13.56
C GLY A 76 13.79 5.17 -12.60
N THR A 77 12.87 4.36 -13.12
CA THR A 77 12.02 3.45 -12.36
C THR A 77 12.00 2.07 -13.00
N HIS A 78 11.78 1.03 -12.21
CA HIS A 78 11.66 -0.34 -12.67
C HIS A 78 10.46 -1.04 -12.04
N CYS A 79 10.00 -2.10 -12.70
CA CYS A 79 8.83 -2.86 -12.29
C CYS A 79 9.21 -3.97 -11.30
N ILE A 80 8.55 -4.00 -10.16
CA ILE A 80 8.69 -5.07 -9.17
C ILE A 80 7.33 -5.66 -8.79
N ASP A 81 7.32 -6.84 -8.19
CA ASP A 81 6.15 -7.35 -7.48
C ASP A 81 5.81 -6.40 -6.34
N ASP A 82 4.52 -6.11 -6.09
CA ASP A 82 4.13 -5.23 -4.99
C ASP A 82 4.39 -5.92 -3.64
N PRO A 83 5.42 -5.51 -2.86
CA PRO A 83 5.74 -6.17 -1.60
C PRO A 83 4.72 -5.90 -0.50
N ARG A 84 3.76 -5.00 -0.73
CA ARG A 84 2.64 -4.73 0.18
C ARG A 84 1.55 -5.81 0.07
N GLU A 85 1.62 -6.65 -0.96
CA GLU A 85 0.72 -7.80 -1.18
C GLU A 85 1.48 -9.13 -0.99
N PRO A 86 1.79 -9.52 0.25
CA PRO A 86 2.56 -10.73 0.52
C PRO A 86 1.75 -11.98 0.15
N GLY A 87 2.47 -13.02 -0.30
CA GLY A 87 1.89 -14.34 -0.58
C GLY A 87 1.32 -14.51 -1.98
N GLY A 88 1.46 -13.53 -2.85
CA GLY A 88 1.13 -13.66 -4.27
C GLY A 88 2.32 -14.14 -5.10
N CYS A 89 2.05 -14.74 -6.25
CA CYS A 89 3.06 -15.07 -7.25
C CYS A 89 3.46 -13.85 -8.11
N GLY A 90 2.80 -12.71 -7.92
CA GLY A 90 3.11 -11.43 -8.55
C GLY A 90 3.20 -11.49 -10.06
N LEU A 91 4.22 -10.87 -10.62
CA LEU A 91 4.50 -10.83 -12.07
C LEU A 91 4.68 -12.23 -12.67
N ALA A 92 5.12 -13.23 -11.90
CA ALA A 92 5.25 -14.61 -12.36
C ALA A 92 3.89 -15.27 -12.69
N CYS A 93 2.79 -14.73 -12.18
CA CYS A 93 1.42 -15.19 -12.45
C CYS A 93 0.61 -14.14 -13.20
N ASP A 94 1.26 -13.35 -14.02
CA ASP A 94 0.61 -12.29 -14.82
C ASP A 94 -0.16 -11.23 -13.99
N LYS A 95 0.12 -11.11 -12.69
CA LYS A 95 -0.40 -10.01 -11.88
C LYS A 95 0.39 -8.73 -12.14
N PRO A 96 -0.26 -7.58 -12.12
CA PRO A 96 0.47 -6.32 -12.25
C PRO A 96 1.38 -6.10 -11.04
N GLY A 97 2.56 -5.55 -11.31
CA GLY A 97 3.47 -5.02 -10.31
C GLY A 97 3.35 -3.50 -10.19
N ILE A 98 4.33 -2.90 -9.56
CA ILE A 98 4.45 -1.46 -9.36
C ILE A 98 5.79 -0.93 -9.87
N CYS A 99 5.77 0.29 -10.41
CA CYS A 99 6.99 1.00 -10.77
C CYS A 99 7.57 1.70 -9.54
N VAL A 100 8.78 1.33 -9.14
CA VAL A 100 9.50 1.96 -8.04
C VAL A 100 10.77 2.64 -8.56
N PRO A 101 11.31 3.65 -7.87
CA PRO A 101 12.59 4.26 -8.23
C PRO A 101 13.72 3.23 -8.29
N ASP A 102 14.67 3.40 -9.21
CA ASP A 102 15.86 2.54 -9.30
C ASP A 102 16.71 2.58 -8.03
N LYS A 103 16.63 3.69 -7.29
CA LYS A 103 17.27 3.89 -5.98
C LYS A 103 16.21 4.28 -4.95
N PRO A 104 15.45 3.32 -4.42
CA PRO A 104 14.47 3.60 -3.40
C PRO A 104 15.14 3.99 -2.08
N VAL A 105 14.41 4.66 -1.20
CA VAL A 105 14.86 4.89 0.17
C VAL A 105 14.94 3.54 0.86
N SER A 106 16.13 3.17 1.34
CA SER A 106 16.36 1.90 2.00
C SER A 106 15.97 1.95 3.47
N CYS A 107 15.55 0.81 3.99
CA CYS A 107 15.21 0.62 5.40
C CYS A 107 15.69 -0.74 5.90
N GLY A 108 15.64 -0.97 7.21
CA GLY A 108 16.11 -2.21 7.82
C GLY A 108 17.62 -2.41 7.70
N GLY A 109 18.03 -3.62 7.39
CA GLY A 109 19.44 -4.00 7.36
C GLY A 109 20.08 -4.02 8.75
N PHE A 110 21.36 -4.35 8.82
CA PHE A 110 22.11 -4.38 10.08
C PHE A 110 22.10 -3.03 10.83
N ALA A 111 22.06 -1.91 10.11
CA ALA A 111 22.03 -0.57 10.69
C ALA A 111 20.63 -0.16 11.17
N GLY A 112 19.57 -0.91 10.85
CA GLY A 112 18.20 -0.64 11.29
C GLY A 112 17.65 0.69 10.77
N PHE A 113 17.92 1.05 9.52
CA PHE A 113 17.40 2.29 8.93
C PHE A 113 15.87 2.37 8.99
N LEU A 114 15.37 3.51 9.41
CA LEU A 114 13.93 3.79 9.50
C LEU A 114 13.45 4.50 8.23
N CYS A 115 12.20 4.23 7.85
CA CYS A 115 11.56 4.98 6.78
C CYS A 115 11.15 6.40 7.22
N PRO A 116 11.14 7.36 6.28
CA PRO A 116 10.52 8.66 6.52
C PRO A 116 9.07 8.54 6.96
N ALA A 117 8.56 9.60 7.61
CA ALA A 117 7.16 9.65 8.05
C ALA A 117 6.18 9.37 6.90
N GLY A 118 5.20 8.51 7.16
CA GLY A 118 4.18 8.12 6.18
C GLY A 118 4.57 6.93 5.28
N LEU A 119 5.82 6.46 5.33
CA LEU A 119 6.28 5.29 4.60
C LEU A 119 6.51 4.11 5.55
N SER A 120 6.35 2.91 5.03
CA SER A 120 6.62 1.66 5.74
C SER A 120 7.75 0.89 5.07
N CYS A 121 8.51 0.15 5.88
CA CYS A 121 9.60 -0.68 5.38
C CYS A 121 9.07 -2.02 4.86
N TYR A 122 9.38 -2.33 3.62
CA TYR A 122 9.04 -3.60 2.99
C TYR A 122 10.30 -4.29 2.50
N ASP A 123 10.29 -5.62 2.55
CA ASP A 123 11.34 -6.45 1.99
C ASP A 123 11.43 -6.28 0.47
N ILE A 124 12.67 -6.31 -0.06
CA ILE A 124 12.88 -6.18 -1.51
C ILE A 124 12.58 -7.54 -2.16
N PRO A 125 11.58 -7.62 -3.06
CA PRO A 125 11.26 -8.90 -3.68
C PRO A 125 12.43 -9.47 -4.48
N LYS A 126 12.75 -10.74 -4.25
CA LYS A 126 13.74 -11.51 -5.05
C LYS A 126 15.17 -10.99 -5.01
N ASP A 127 15.56 -10.27 -3.96
CA ASP A 127 16.96 -9.81 -3.78
C ASP A 127 17.90 -10.89 -3.22
N GLY A 128 17.36 -12.07 -2.91
CA GLY A 128 18.11 -13.19 -2.34
C GLY A 128 18.21 -13.15 -0.82
N CYS A 129 17.65 -12.14 -0.17
CA CYS A 129 17.55 -12.03 1.28
C CYS A 129 16.08 -12.16 1.69
N ASP A 130 15.78 -13.11 2.59
CA ASP A 130 14.41 -13.34 3.06
C ASP A 130 14.40 -13.29 4.59
N PRO A 131 13.77 -12.26 5.19
CA PRO A 131 13.70 -12.14 6.66
C PRO A 131 13.00 -13.34 7.32
N LYS A 132 12.13 -14.03 6.59
CA LYS A 132 11.42 -15.23 7.09
C LYS A 132 12.25 -16.50 7.02
N LYS A 133 13.37 -16.49 6.30
CA LYS A 133 14.28 -17.63 6.13
C LYS A 133 15.65 -17.41 6.79
N GLY A 134 15.73 -16.58 7.80
CA GLY A 134 16.93 -16.33 8.58
C GLY A 134 17.77 -15.15 8.14
N GLY A 135 17.28 -14.33 7.21
CA GLY A 135 17.91 -13.07 6.82
C GLY A 135 17.59 -11.95 7.82
N ALA A 136 18.27 -11.95 8.98
CA ALA A 136 17.99 -10.94 10.02
C ALA A 136 18.31 -9.50 9.59
N ASP A 137 19.25 -9.36 8.65
CA ASP A 137 19.82 -8.08 8.24
C ASP A 137 19.47 -7.71 6.78
N CYS A 138 18.33 -8.20 6.28
CA CYS A 138 17.87 -7.85 4.94
C CYS A 138 17.57 -6.36 4.84
N LEU A 139 18.07 -5.73 3.77
CA LEU A 139 17.65 -4.38 3.42
C LEU A 139 16.25 -4.42 2.83
N GLY A 140 15.44 -3.45 3.22
CA GLY A 140 14.13 -3.20 2.65
C GLY A 140 14.06 -1.88 1.92
N MET A 141 12.90 -1.61 1.33
CA MET A 141 12.57 -0.33 0.71
C MET A 141 11.39 0.33 1.41
N CYS A 142 11.42 1.64 1.45
CA CYS A 142 10.34 2.45 2.00
C CYS A 142 9.29 2.76 0.92
N LEU A 143 8.06 2.27 1.12
CA LEU A 143 6.91 2.50 0.22
C LEU A 143 5.72 3.08 0.99
#